data_1914a47671c6f241208d58085d884a65
#
_entry.id   1914a47671c6f241208d58085d884a65
#
_cell.length_a   1.000
_cell.length_b   1.000
_cell.length_c   1.000
_cell.angle_alpha   90.00
_cell.angle_beta   90.00
_cell.angle_gamma   90.00
#
_symmetry.space_group_name_H-M   'P 1'
#
loop_
_entity.id
_entity.type
_entity.pdbx_description
1 polymer ?
#
loop_
_entity_poly.entity_id
_entity_poly.type
_entity_poly.pdbx_seq_one_letter_code
_entity_poly.pdbx_strand_id
1 'polypeptide(L)'
;MDIPLDPKYSPSKNAQNYYKKYGKSKTAIKEKKIQLEEVSREIEYLDSVAMLTEHASTIEEIELLRQELTDSGFIRYKKNRQKQQRRYKPSPHIYTLSSGKKVMAGRNNKENDWLTLRKASSSDLWFHTKDIPGTHVILFLDGEEPTDEDLFETASIAAYHSKGSASENVPVDYTRVRYVKKPSGAKLGMVIFTHNRTLYVNPGLPERK
;
A
#
# COMPACT_ATOMS: atom_id res chain seq x y z
N MET A 1 45.14 12.50 -5.79
CA MET A 1 44.62 11.32 -5.05
C MET A 1 45.68 10.23 -5.20
N ASP A 2 46.32 9.85 -4.11
CA ASP A 2 47.34 8.81 -4.13
C ASP A 2 46.70 7.43 -3.94
N ILE A 3 47.08 6.48 -4.80
CA ILE A 3 46.59 5.10 -4.74
C ILE A 3 47.70 4.23 -4.15
N PRO A 4 47.53 3.67 -2.94
CA PRO A 4 48.56 2.86 -2.32
C PRO A 4 48.76 1.55 -3.11
N LEU A 5 50.02 1.25 -3.45
CA LEU A 5 50.38 0.01 -4.11
C LEU A 5 50.94 -0.99 -3.09
N ASP A 6 50.57 -2.26 -3.21
CA ASP A 6 51.18 -3.33 -2.43
C ASP A 6 52.55 -3.67 -3.06
N PRO A 7 53.67 -3.49 -2.33
CA PRO A 7 55.00 -3.72 -2.82
C PRO A 7 55.28 -5.20 -3.18
N LYS A 8 54.45 -6.13 -2.73
CA LYS A 8 54.56 -7.57 -3.09
C LYS A 8 54.15 -7.87 -4.54
N TYR A 9 53.48 -6.92 -5.21
CA TYR A 9 52.99 -7.11 -6.57
C TYR A 9 53.55 -6.09 -7.54
N SER A 10 53.67 -6.48 -8.78
CA SER A 10 54.03 -5.53 -9.86
C SER A 10 52.96 -4.44 -10.01
N PRO A 11 53.31 -3.25 -10.58
CA PRO A 11 52.33 -2.21 -10.85
C PRO A 11 51.12 -2.68 -11.64
N SER A 12 51.33 -3.50 -12.66
CA SER A 12 50.27 -4.11 -13.48
C SER A 12 49.36 -5.03 -12.64
N LYS A 13 49.92 -5.81 -11.72
CA LYS A 13 49.13 -6.68 -10.83
C LYS A 13 48.33 -5.89 -9.80
N ASN A 14 48.88 -4.81 -9.28
CA ASN A 14 48.17 -3.86 -8.44
C ASN A 14 46.97 -3.24 -9.18
N ALA A 15 47.16 -2.77 -10.41
CA ALA A 15 46.08 -2.24 -11.25
C ALA A 15 44.97 -3.28 -11.46
N GLN A 16 45.33 -4.52 -11.84
CA GLN A 16 44.36 -5.63 -12.00
C GLN A 16 43.55 -5.88 -10.69
N ASN A 17 44.22 -5.84 -9.54
CA ASN A 17 43.57 -6.05 -8.25
C ASN A 17 42.58 -4.92 -7.95
N TYR A 18 42.92 -3.66 -8.26
CA TYR A 18 42.02 -2.50 -8.10
C TYR A 18 40.82 -2.61 -9.05
N TYR A 19 41.03 -2.95 -10.33
CA TYR A 19 39.92 -3.15 -11.27
C TYR A 19 39.01 -4.29 -10.84
N LYS A 20 39.55 -5.37 -10.30
CA LYS A 20 38.76 -6.48 -9.76
C LYS A 20 37.91 -6.01 -8.54
N LYS A 21 38.49 -5.23 -7.63
CA LYS A 21 37.77 -4.63 -6.49
C LYS A 21 36.67 -3.68 -6.97
N TYR A 22 36.99 -2.81 -7.93
CA TYR A 22 36.02 -1.90 -8.54
C TYR A 22 34.82 -2.66 -9.15
N GLY A 23 35.08 -3.68 -9.96
CA GLY A 23 34.03 -4.51 -10.56
C GLY A 23 33.12 -5.17 -9.51
N LYS A 24 33.72 -5.74 -8.45
CA LYS A 24 32.97 -6.31 -7.32
C LYS A 24 32.11 -5.27 -6.62
N SER A 25 32.69 -4.09 -6.31
CA SER A 25 31.97 -3.01 -5.65
C SER A 25 30.82 -2.47 -6.49
N LYS A 26 31.02 -2.31 -7.81
CA LYS A 26 29.97 -1.88 -8.75
C LYS A 26 28.80 -2.86 -8.78
N THR A 27 29.08 -4.16 -8.85
CA THR A 27 28.04 -5.21 -8.79
C THR A 27 27.34 -5.20 -7.44
N ALA A 28 28.10 -5.13 -6.33
CA ALA A 28 27.53 -5.10 -4.98
C ALA A 28 26.61 -3.90 -4.76
N ILE A 29 26.96 -2.71 -5.27
CA ILE A 29 26.10 -1.51 -5.18
C ILE A 29 24.80 -1.75 -5.94
N LYS A 30 24.84 -2.33 -7.13
CA LYS A 30 23.65 -2.64 -7.92
C LYS A 30 22.72 -3.59 -7.16
N GLU A 31 23.27 -4.70 -6.68
CA GLU A 31 22.50 -5.70 -5.90
C GLU A 31 21.92 -5.11 -4.61
N LYS A 32 22.71 -4.30 -3.90
CA LYS A 32 22.23 -3.64 -2.68
C LYS A 32 21.12 -2.62 -2.93
N LYS A 33 21.11 -1.93 -4.05
CA LYS A 33 20.00 -1.04 -4.43
C LYS A 33 18.72 -1.84 -4.64
N ILE A 34 18.79 -2.96 -5.37
CA ILE A 34 17.63 -3.85 -5.60
C ILE A 34 17.10 -4.37 -4.26
N GLN A 35 17.99 -4.89 -3.39
CA GLN A 35 17.59 -5.37 -2.06
C GLN A 35 16.95 -4.27 -1.21
N LEU A 36 17.46 -3.05 -1.27
CA LEU A 36 16.89 -1.91 -0.53
C LEU A 36 15.46 -1.62 -0.98
N GLU A 37 15.21 -1.60 -2.30
CA GLU A 37 13.86 -1.38 -2.84
C GLU A 37 12.89 -2.51 -2.44
N GLU A 38 13.36 -3.77 -2.42
CA GLU A 38 12.55 -4.92 -1.99
C GLU A 38 12.20 -4.82 -0.51
N VAL A 39 13.18 -4.54 0.35
CA VAL A 39 12.98 -4.39 1.79
C VAL A 39 12.09 -3.19 2.12
N SER A 40 12.26 -2.06 1.41
CA SER A 40 11.38 -0.89 1.59
C SER A 40 9.92 -1.23 1.30
N ARG A 41 9.64 -1.92 0.19
CA ARG A 41 8.28 -2.38 -0.14
C ARG A 41 7.73 -3.38 0.89
N GLU A 42 8.59 -4.20 1.45
CA GLU A 42 8.19 -5.15 2.49
C GLU A 42 7.83 -4.45 3.81
N ILE A 43 8.58 -3.40 4.18
CA ILE A 43 8.27 -2.55 5.33
C ILE A 43 6.92 -1.84 5.12
N GLU A 44 6.71 -1.19 3.97
CA GLU A 44 5.44 -0.53 3.64
C GLU A 44 4.24 -1.48 3.75
N TYR A 45 4.39 -2.71 3.24
CA TYR A 45 3.36 -3.74 3.39
C TYR A 45 3.10 -4.11 4.85
N LEU A 46 4.15 -4.34 5.65
CA LEU A 46 4.01 -4.69 7.07
C LEU A 46 3.41 -3.53 7.88
N ASP A 47 3.77 -2.30 7.56
CA ASP A 47 3.18 -1.10 8.19
C ASP A 47 1.68 -1.00 7.88
N SER A 48 1.26 -1.35 6.66
CA SER A 48 -0.16 -1.41 6.32
C SER A 48 -0.91 -2.48 7.14
N VAL A 49 -0.31 -3.66 7.29
CA VAL A 49 -0.89 -4.75 8.11
C VAL A 49 -0.94 -4.37 9.60
N ALA A 50 0.09 -3.70 10.12
CA ALA A 50 0.13 -3.21 11.50
C ALA A 50 -1.01 -2.22 11.74
N MET A 51 -1.19 -1.22 10.90
CA MET A 51 -2.29 -0.26 10.96
C MET A 51 -3.66 -0.95 10.90
N LEU A 52 -3.85 -1.89 9.95
CA LEU A 52 -5.10 -2.65 9.85
C LEU A 52 -5.38 -3.50 11.08
N THR A 53 -4.32 -4.00 11.76
CA THR A 53 -4.46 -4.76 13.00
C THR A 53 -4.91 -3.87 14.17
N GLU A 54 -4.41 -2.62 14.23
CA GLU A 54 -4.82 -1.64 15.24
C GLU A 54 -6.28 -1.21 15.06
N HIS A 55 -6.77 -1.16 13.82
CA HIS A 55 -8.15 -0.79 13.48
C HIS A 55 -9.13 -1.98 13.49
N ALA A 56 -8.64 -3.21 13.60
CA ALA A 56 -9.49 -4.40 13.62
C ALA A 56 -10.36 -4.42 14.88
N SER A 57 -11.67 -4.52 14.70
CA SER A 57 -12.67 -4.52 15.75
C SER A 57 -13.32 -5.87 16.00
N THR A 58 -13.06 -6.85 15.13
CA THR A 58 -13.63 -8.20 15.20
C THR A 58 -12.57 -9.29 15.13
N ILE A 59 -12.89 -10.46 15.70
CA ILE A 59 -12.03 -11.65 15.65
C ILE A 59 -11.85 -12.10 14.19
N GLU A 60 -12.89 -11.97 13.37
CA GLU A 60 -12.86 -12.32 11.96
C GLU A 60 -11.83 -11.48 11.19
N GLU A 61 -11.74 -10.20 11.48
CA GLU A 61 -10.74 -9.30 10.85
C GLU A 61 -9.31 -9.71 11.24
N ILE A 62 -9.07 -10.00 12.50
CA ILE A 62 -7.77 -10.50 12.98
C ILE A 62 -7.41 -11.84 12.32
N GLU A 63 -8.35 -12.77 12.17
CA GLU A 63 -8.09 -14.05 11.50
C GLU A 63 -7.79 -13.87 10.01
N LEU A 64 -8.42 -12.90 9.34
CA LEU A 64 -8.11 -12.56 7.93
C LEU A 64 -6.69 -12.01 7.79
N LEU A 65 -6.26 -11.08 8.66
CA LEU A 65 -4.91 -10.54 8.68
C LEU A 65 -3.87 -11.63 9.00
N ARG A 66 -4.17 -12.52 9.95
CA ARG A 66 -3.32 -13.67 10.27
C ARG A 66 -3.17 -14.62 9.08
N GLN A 67 -4.27 -14.88 8.35
CA GLN A 67 -4.23 -15.69 7.14
C GLN A 67 -3.39 -15.01 6.05
N GLU A 68 -3.52 -13.70 5.87
CA GLU A 68 -2.75 -12.91 4.92
C GLU A 68 -1.24 -12.98 5.21
N LEU A 69 -0.83 -12.80 6.47
CA LEU A 69 0.57 -12.92 6.91
C LEU A 69 1.10 -14.35 6.73
N THR A 70 0.24 -15.35 6.92
CA THR A 70 0.60 -16.77 6.68
C THR A 70 0.82 -17.04 5.21
N ASP A 71 -0.11 -16.60 4.35
CA ASP A 71 -0.05 -16.79 2.90
C ASP A 71 1.14 -16.03 2.28
N SER A 72 1.53 -14.91 2.91
CA SER A 72 2.71 -14.10 2.55
C SER A 72 4.03 -14.61 3.15
N GLY A 73 3.99 -15.66 3.98
CA GLY A 73 5.18 -16.31 4.55
C GLY A 73 5.80 -15.65 5.78
N PHE A 74 5.19 -14.60 6.35
CA PHE A 74 5.71 -13.89 7.52
C PHE A 74 5.50 -14.65 8.83
N ILE A 75 4.40 -15.39 8.95
CA ILE A 75 4.13 -16.20 10.13
C ILE A 75 3.83 -17.65 9.77
N ARG A 76 4.19 -18.57 10.68
CA ARG A 76 3.82 -19.99 10.57
C ARG A 76 2.52 -20.21 11.32
N TYR A 77 1.47 -20.57 10.60
CA TYR A 77 0.19 -20.89 11.20
C TYR A 77 -0.22 -22.34 10.87
N LYS A 78 -0.47 -23.16 11.91
CA LYS A 78 -1.01 -24.50 11.71
C LYS A 78 -2.52 -24.37 11.46
N LYS A 79 -2.95 -24.53 10.21
CA LYS A 79 -4.38 -24.63 9.88
C LYS A 79 -5.01 -25.75 10.68
N ASN A 80 -5.97 -25.45 11.53
CA ASN A 80 -6.84 -26.45 12.12
C ASN A 80 -7.67 -27.03 10.94
N ARG A 81 -7.43 -28.30 10.59
CA ARG A 81 -7.99 -28.97 9.41
C ARG A 81 -9.53 -29.02 9.36
N GLN A 82 -10.22 -28.66 10.45
CA GLN A 82 -11.68 -28.79 10.58
C GLN A 82 -12.50 -27.55 10.23
N LYS A 83 -11.90 -26.37 10.06
CA LYS A 83 -12.66 -25.24 9.52
C LYS A 83 -12.67 -25.31 8.00
N GLN A 84 -13.79 -25.79 7.41
CA GLN A 84 -14.07 -25.60 5.98
C GLN A 84 -13.73 -24.16 5.61
N GLN A 85 -12.92 -23.96 4.56
CA GLN A 85 -12.65 -22.63 4.01
C GLN A 85 -13.99 -22.02 3.57
N ARG A 86 -14.62 -21.25 4.44
CA ARG A 86 -15.71 -20.38 4.01
C ARG A 86 -15.16 -19.51 2.89
N ARG A 87 -15.84 -19.53 1.74
CA ARG A 87 -15.49 -18.63 0.64
C ARG A 87 -15.46 -17.21 1.19
N TYR A 88 -14.30 -16.58 1.15
CA TYR A 88 -14.13 -15.19 1.55
C TYR A 88 -15.09 -14.31 0.77
N LYS A 89 -15.98 -13.59 1.47
CA LYS A 89 -16.84 -12.57 0.89
C LYS A 89 -16.33 -11.21 1.36
N PRO A 90 -15.89 -10.33 0.44
CA PRO A 90 -15.53 -8.97 0.80
C PRO A 90 -16.71 -8.27 1.47
N SER A 91 -16.43 -7.54 2.53
CA SER A 91 -17.42 -6.78 3.32
C SER A 91 -16.81 -5.44 3.75
N PRO A 92 -16.43 -4.57 2.80
CA PRO A 92 -15.82 -3.28 3.08
C PRO A 92 -16.77 -2.39 3.86
N HIS A 93 -16.24 -1.36 4.52
CA HIS A 93 -17.05 -0.29 5.06
C HIS A 93 -17.77 0.43 3.92
N ILE A 94 -19.03 0.77 4.15
CA ILE A 94 -19.88 1.46 3.17
C ILE A 94 -20.37 2.76 3.80
N TYR A 95 -20.15 3.85 3.08
CA TYR A 95 -20.59 5.19 3.45
C TYR A 95 -21.44 5.79 2.34
N THR A 96 -22.32 6.70 2.73
CA THR A 96 -23.08 7.53 1.81
C THR A 96 -22.72 8.98 2.10
N LEU A 97 -22.25 9.70 1.08
CA LEU A 97 -21.90 11.12 1.19
C LEU A 97 -23.14 12.00 1.30
N SER A 98 -22.94 13.27 1.63
CA SER A 98 -24.00 14.29 1.67
C SER A 98 -24.77 14.38 0.35
N SER A 99 -24.09 14.19 -0.78
CA SER A 99 -24.66 14.16 -2.12
C SER A 99 -25.45 12.89 -2.44
N GLY A 100 -25.40 11.87 -1.58
CA GLY A 100 -25.99 10.54 -1.82
C GLY A 100 -25.06 9.55 -2.54
N LYS A 101 -23.87 9.97 -3.01
CA LYS A 101 -22.91 9.06 -3.64
C LYS A 101 -22.35 8.05 -2.66
N LYS A 102 -22.04 6.87 -3.17
CA LYS A 102 -21.54 5.76 -2.38
C LYS A 102 -20.02 5.77 -2.32
N VAL A 103 -19.50 5.52 -1.12
CA VAL A 103 -18.08 5.32 -0.86
C VAL A 103 -17.87 3.97 -0.20
N MET A 104 -16.82 3.25 -0.59
CA MET A 104 -16.40 2.02 0.08
C MET A 104 -14.94 2.14 0.52
N ALA A 105 -14.65 1.70 1.76
CA ALA A 105 -13.30 1.61 2.31
C ALA A 105 -12.98 0.16 2.70
N GLY A 106 -11.81 -0.35 2.27
CA GLY A 106 -11.39 -1.71 2.57
C GLY A 106 -10.98 -1.87 4.04
N ARG A 107 -11.25 -3.03 4.62
CA ARG A 107 -10.90 -3.38 6.02
C ARG A 107 -9.60 -4.17 6.13
N ASN A 108 -9.09 -4.64 5.01
CA ASN A 108 -7.83 -5.39 4.90
C ASN A 108 -7.29 -5.28 3.47
N ASN A 109 -6.05 -5.70 3.26
CA ASN A 109 -5.38 -5.60 1.95
C ASN A 109 -6.05 -6.44 0.86
N LYS A 110 -6.75 -7.51 1.22
CA LYS A 110 -7.55 -8.33 0.29
C LYS A 110 -8.77 -7.57 -0.23
N GLU A 111 -9.43 -6.81 0.65
CA GLU A 111 -10.52 -5.92 0.28
C GLU A 111 -10.03 -4.70 -0.50
N ASN A 112 -8.87 -4.15 -0.15
CA ASN A 112 -8.22 -3.08 -0.92
C ASN A 112 -8.01 -3.49 -2.38
N ASP A 113 -7.44 -4.68 -2.60
CA ASP A 113 -7.26 -5.25 -3.93
C ASP A 113 -8.60 -5.49 -4.63
N TRP A 114 -9.57 -6.10 -3.94
CA TRP A 114 -10.86 -6.39 -4.51
C TRP A 114 -11.62 -5.12 -4.91
N LEU A 115 -11.64 -4.10 -4.06
CA LEU A 115 -12.25 -2.80 -4.35
C LEU A 115 -11.65 -2.17 -5.59
N THR A 116 -10.33 -2.05 -5.63
CA THR A 116 -9.61 -1.30 -6.66
C THR A 116 -9.57 -2.03 -7.99
N LEU A 117 -9.35 -3.36 -7.97
CA LEU A 117 -9.05 -4.11 -9.19
C LEU A 117 -10.25 -4.88 -9.77
N ARG A 118 -11.35 -5.01 -9.02
CA ARG A 118 -12.50 -5.84 -9.43
C ARG A 118 -13.85 -5.16 -9.25
N LYS A 119 -14.03 -4.36 -8.19
CA LYS A 119 -15.34 -3.78 -7.85
C LYS A 119 -15.53 -2.43 -8.50
N ALA A 120 -14.52 -1.57 -8.46
CA ALA A 120 -14.58 -0.22 -9.01
C ALA A 120 -14.55 -0.23 -10.55
N SER A 121 -15.27 0.71 -11.14
CA SER A 121 -15.20 1.03 -12.56
C SER A 121 -13.96 1.88 -12.87
N SER A 122 -13.50 1.87 -14.11
CA SER A 122 -12.34 2.65 -14.54
C SER A 122 -12.51 4.16 -14.37
N SER A 123 -13.76 4.64 -14.36
CA SER A 123 -14.14 6.05 -14.16
C SER A 123 -14.26 6.45 -12.69
N ASP A 124 -14.43 5.50 -11.75
CA ASP A 124 -14.50 5.81 -10.33
C ASP A 124 -13.21 6.42 -9.81
N LEU A 125 -13.27 7.02 -8.62
CA LEU A 125 -12.11 7.62 -7.97
C LEU A 125 -11.59 6.73 -6.85
N TRP A 126 -10.30 6.54 -6.86
CA TRP A 126 -9.53 5.88 -5.83
C TRP A 126 -8.81 6.92 -4.96
N PHE A 127 -8.85 6.74 -3.65
CA PHE A 127 -8.21 7.58 -2.65
C PHE A 127 -7.32 6.76 -1.74
N HIS A 128 -6.20 7.34 -1.32
CA HIS A 128 -5.29 6.78 -0.32
C HIS A 128 -4.49 7.90 0.34
N THR A 129 -4.16 7.76 1.62
CA THR A 129 -3.29 8.71 2.31
C THR A 129 -1.88 8.68 1.72
N LYS A 130 -1.31 9.88 1.53
CA LYS A 130 0.00 10.04 0.93
C LYS A 130 1.09 9.73 1.95
N ASP A 131 2.07 8.89 1.55
CA ASP A 131 3.28 8.56 2.31
C ASP A 131 3.04 7.98 3.72
N ILE A 132 1.80 7.62 4.06
CA ILE A 132 1.46 6.95 5.32
C ILE A 132 0.52 5.76 5.08
N PRO A 133 0.60 4.71 5.90
CA PRO A 133 -0.31 3.56 5.81
C PRO A 133 -1.77 3.97 5.90
N GLY A 134 -2.57 3.42 5.00
CA GLY A 134 -4.01 3.67 4.90
C GLY A 134 -4.73 2.55 4.17
N THR A 135 -6.02 2.71 3.98
CA THR A 135 -6.84 1.79 3.20
C THR A 135 -7.18 2.37 1.83
N HIS A 136 -7.54 1.52 0.89
CA HIS A 136 -8.11 1.99 -0.39
C HIS A 136 -9.56 2.40 -0.16
N VAL A 137 -9.88 3.61 -0.59
CA VAL A 137 -11.23 4.15 -0.55
C VAL A 137 -11.68 4.45 -1.98
N ILE A 138 -12.87 3.99 -2.34
CA ILE A 138 -13.43 4.17 -3.68
C ILE A 138 -14.70 5.01 -3.58
N LEU A 139 -14.72 6.12 -4.31
CA LEU A 139 -15.92 6.90 -4.58
C LEU A 139 -16.53 6.42 -5.89
N PHE A 140 -17.75 5.89 -5.81
CA PHE A 140 -18.51 5.43 -6.97
C PHE A 140 -19.24 6.61 -7.59
N LEU A 141 -19.00 6.82 -8.88
CA LEU A 141 -19.51 8.01 -9.59
C LEU A 141 -20.80 7.73 -10.38
N ASP A 142 -21.05 6.46 -10.72
CA ASP A 142 -22.23 6.01 -11.47
C ASP A 142 -22.52 6.84 -12.73
N GLY A 143 -21.44 7.36 -13.36
CA GLY A 143 -21.51 8.16 -14.58
C GLY A 143 -21.58 9.68 -14.36
N GLU A 144 -21.63 10.15 -13.13
CA GLU A 144 -21.61 11.56 -12.78
C GLU A 144 -20.19 12.05 -12.46
N GLU A 145 -19.93 13.36 -12.63
CA GLU A 145 -18.68 13.95 -12.14
C GLU A 145 -18.82 14.27 -10.63
N PRO A 146 -17.73 14.13 -9.86
CA PRO A 146 -17.74 14.44 -8.43
C PRO A 146 -17.75 15.95 -8.22
N THR A 147 -18.42 16.40 -7.17
CA THR A 147 -18.28 17.77 -6.65
C THR A 147 -17.02 17.90 -5.80
N ASP A 148 -16.57 19.11 -5.53
CA ASP A 148 -15.46 19.34 -4.60
C ASP A 148 -15.78 18.80 -3.21
N GLU A 149 -17.04 18.93 -2.76
CA GLU A 149 -17.52 18.40 -1.48
C GLU A 149 -17.41 16.86 -1.42
N ASP A 150 -17.82 16.15 -2.49
CA ASP A 150 -17.65 14.71 -2.62
C ASP A 150 -16.17 14.29 -2.45
N LEU A 151 -15.26 15.07 -3.07
CA LEU A 151 -13.82 14.80 -2.99
C LEU A 151 -13.29 14.99 -1.56
N PHE A 152 -13.68 16.09 -0.90
CA PHE A 152 -13.25 16.37 0.48
C PHE A 152 -13.83 15.37 1.49
N GLU A 153 -15.13 15.04 1.42
CA GLU A 153 -15.75 14.04 2.30
C GLU A 153 -15.09 12.67 2.11
N THR A 154 -14.85 12.25 0.86
CA THR A 154 -14.19 10.96 0.58
C THR A 154 -12.74 10.94 1.07
N ALA A 155 -12.01 12.03 0.88
CA ALA A 155 -10.65 12.16 1.39
C ALA A 155 -10.62 12.10 2.93
N SER A 156 -11.58 12.73 3.62
CA SER A 156 -11.71 12.66 5.09
C SER A 156 -11.95 11.23 5.58
N ILE A 157 -12.77 10.44 4.85
CA ILE A 157 -12.95 9.01 5.13
C ILE A 157 -11.62 8.24 4.95
N ALA A 158 -10.85 8.54 3.90
CA ALA A 158 -9.55 7.89 3.69
C ALA A 158 -8.55 8.24 4.79
N ALA A 159 -8.51 9.49 5.23
CA ALA A 159 -7.71 9.95 6.36
C ALA A 159 -8.12 9.26 7.67
N TYR A 160 -9.43 9.10 7.92
CA TYR A 160 -9.95 8.39 9.09
C TYR A 160 -9.50 6.92 9.14
N HIS A 161 -9.49 6.24 8.00
CA HIS A 161 -9.05 4.84 7.87
C HIS A 161 -7.53 4.72 7.60
N SER A 162 -6.74 5.57 8.22
CA SER A 162 -5.27 5.57 8.06
C SER A 162 -4.55 5.72 9.39
N LYS A 163 -3.24 5.55 9.37
CA LYS A 163 -2.37 5.85 10.51
C LYS A 163 -2.45 7.33 10.95
N GLY A 164 -2.94 8.21 10.07
CA GLY A 164 -3.16 9.63 10.34
C GLY A 164 -4.52 9.96 10.98
N SER A 165 -5.29 8.98 11.43
CA SER A 165 -6.66 9.16 11.95
C SER A 165 -6.80 10.11 13.15
N ALA A 166 -5.73 10.33 13.91
CA ALA A 166 -5.66 11.30 15.01
C ALA A 166 -4.89 12.58 14.67
N SER A 167 -4.49 12.76 13.41
CA SER A 167 -3.73 13.93 12.94
C SER A 167 -4.65 14.95 12.28
N GLU A 168 -4.19 16.19 12.19
CA GLU A 168 -4.85 17.23 11.39
C GLU A 168 -4.14 17.38 10.03
N ASN A 169 -4.87 17.90 9.04
CA ASN A 169 -4.33 18.25 7.73
C ASN A 169 -3.61 17.09 7.02
N VAL A 170 -4.23 15.91 7.03
CA VAL A 170 -3.68 14.68 6.45
C VAL A 170 -3.68 14.77 4.92
N PRO A 171 -2.54 14.55 4.25
CA PRO A 171 -2.50 14.51 2.79
C PRO A 171 -3.12 13.21 2.27
N VAL A 172 -4.04 13.34 1.33
CA VAL A 172 -4.73 12.23 0.66
C VAL A 172 -4.59 12.40 -0.85
N ASP A 173 -4.00 11.42 -1.48
CA ASP A 173 -3.92 11.34 -2.94
C ASP A 173 -5.18 10.70 -3.50
N TYR A 174 -5.67 11.23 -4.64
CA TYR A 174 -6.76 10.63 -5.38
C TYR A 174 -6.51 10.66 -6.89
N THR A 175 -7.04 9.65 -7.56
CA THR A 175 -6.95 9.53 -9.02
C THR A 175 -8.07 8.64 -9.55
N ARG A 176 -8.30 8.63 -10.88
CA ARG A 176 -9.21 7.67 -11.49
C ARG A 176 -8.66 6.25 -11.38
N VAL A 177 -9.53 5.28 -11.10
CA VAL A 177 -9.15 3.85 -10.95
C VAL A 177 -8.36 3.33 -12.15
N ARG A 178 -8.64 3.78 -13.37
CA ARG A 178 -7.87 3.42 -14.59
C ARG A 178 -6.37 3.72 -14.51
N TYR A 179 -5.96 4.63 -13.63
CA TYR A 179 -4.56 5.01 -13.43
C TYR A 179 -3.90 4.27 -12.26
N VAL A 180 -4.66 3.39 -11.59
CA VAL A 180 -4.15 2.54 -10.52
C VAL A 180 -3.88 1.15 -11.06
N LYS A 181 -2.67 0.64 -10.83
CA LYS A 181 -2.22 -0.67 -11.34
C LYS A 181 -1.54 -1.46 -10.24
N LYS A 182 -1.73 -2.76 -10.27
CA LYS A 182 -0.98 -3.68 -9.41
C LYS A 182 0.22 -4.23 -10.18
N PRO A 183 1.48 -3.96 -9.74
CA PRO A 183 2.66 -4.57 -10.34
C PRO A 183 2.63 -6.09 -10.22
N SER A 184 3.23 -6.79 -11.18
CA SER A 184 3.40 -8.25 -11.10
C SER A 184 4.21 -8.60 -9.85
N GLY A 185 3.73 -9.57 -9.07
CA GLY A 185 4.38 -10.00 -7.83
C GLY A 185 4.19 -9.07 -6.63
N ALA A 186 3.47 -7.94 -6.77
CA ALA A 186 3.17 -7.07 -5.63
C ALA A 186 2.28 -7.77 -4.59
N LYS A 187 2.55 -7.51 -3.31
CA LYS A 187 1.75 -8.01 -2.19
C LYS A 187 0.33 -7.44 -2.22
N LEU A 188 -0.58 -8.02 -1.45
CA LEU A 188 -1.95 -7.53 -1.33
C LEU A 188 -1.96 -6.06 -0.85
N GLY A 189 -2.86 -5.26 -1.39
CA GLY A 189 -2.98 -3.83 -1.08
C GLY A 189 -1.93 -2.93 -1.72
N MET A 190 -0.87 -3.48 -2.31
CA MET A 190 0.20 -2.69 -2.92
C MET A 190 -0.12 -2.37 -4.38
N VAL A 191 -0.20 -1.09 -4.70
CA VAL A 191 -0.48 -0.57 -6.05
C VAL A 191 0.48 0.55 -6.42
N ILE A 192 0.60 0.81 -7.71
CA ILE A 192 1.21 2.03 -8.25
C ILE A 192 0.13 2.84 -8.95
N PHE A 193 0.23 4.14 -8.90
CA PHE A 193 -0.74 5.04 -9.50
C PHE A 193 -0.06 6.26 -10.13
N THR A 194 -0.77 6.91 -11.02
CA THR A 194 -0.32 8.13 -11.73
C THR A 194 -1.48 9.12 -11.83
N HIS A 195 -1.20 10.34 -12.33
CA HIS A 195 -2.21 11.39 -12.53
C HIS A 195 -2.99 11.75 -11.26
N ASN A 196 -2.38 11.52 -10.10
CA ASN A 196 -2.99 11.85 -8.81
C ASN A 196 -2.97 13.36 -8.55
N ARG A 197 -3.94 13.78 -7.73
CA ARG A 197 -3.97 15.07 -7.05
C ARG A 197 -3.98 14.81 -5.55
N THR A 198 -3.52 15.77 -4.76
CA THR A 198 -3.48 15.66 -3.30
C THR A 198 -4.44 16.67 -2.70
N LEU A 199 -5.26 16.21 -1.75
CA LEU A 199 -6.07 17.04 -0.86
C LEU A 199 -5.52 16.96 0.56
N TYR A 200 -5.69 18.03 1.31
CA TYR A 200 -5.33 18.09 2.72
C TYR A 200 -6.62 18.19 3.52
N VAL A 201 -6.87 17.21 4.37
CA VAL A 201 -8.14 17.05 5.07
C VAL A 201 -7.96 16.66 6.53
N ASN A 202 -8.96 16.96 7.35
CA ASN A 202 -9.06 16.38 8.67
C ASN A 202 -9.80 15.04 8.61
N PRO A 203 -9.34 14.00 9.34
CA PRO A 203 -10.02 12.72 9.42
C PRO A 203 -11.47 12.88 9.92
N GLY A 204 -12.40 12.22 9.24
CA GLY A 204 -13.81 12.29 9.61
C GLY A 204 -14.66 11.28 8.87
N LEU A 205 -15.80 10.95 9.43
CA LEU A 205 -16.82 10.14 8.79
C LEU A 205 -18.05 11.01 8.49
N PRO A 206 -18.81 10.72 7.41
CA PRO A 206 -20.05 11.42 7.15
C PRO A 206 -21.05 11.18 8.30
N GLU A 207 -21.84 12.17 8.63
CA GLU A 207 -22.89 12.04 9.64
C GLU A 207 -23.86 10.92 9.22
N ARG A 208 -24.16 10.02 10.17
CA ARG A 208 -25.17 8.99 9.94
C ARG A 208 -26.54 9.67 9.88
N LYS A 209 -27.12 9.72 8.69
CA LYS A 209 -28.54 10.09 8.53
C LYS A 209 -29.43 8.96 8.97
#